data_d95fddbe300e58de2557f0baf5d0c6e6
#
_entry.id   d95fddbe300e58de2557f0baf5d0c6e6
#
_cell.length_a   1.000
_cell.length_b   1.000
_cell.length_c   1.000
_cell.angle_alpha   90.00
_cell.angle_beta   90.00
_cell.angle_gamma   90.00
#
_symmetry.space_group_name_H-M   'P 1'
#
loop_
_entity.id
_entity.type
_entity.pdbx_description
1 polymer ?
#
loop_
_entity_poly.entity_id
_entity_poly.type
_entity_poly.pdbx_seq_one_letter_code
_entity_poly.pdbx_strand_id
1 'polypeptide(L)'
;MAKEEIYKQQLQDLGVYDPAFDPAIHVLCIQERELSRAMKAWKATAANGAAPLITDPLYQEISKLRRDILARQDALGLTPKGLQRLRKNAAPTSSDAAPIAGTPNQ
;
A
#
# COMPACT_ATOMS: atom_id res chain seq x y z
N MET A 1 -14.60 -11.54 -6.93
CA MET A 1 -14.65 -10.27 -6.20
C MET A 1 -13.52 -9.37 -6.69
N ALA A 2 -13.79 -8.12 -6.92
CA ALA A 2 -12.77 -7.18 -7.36
C ALA A 2 -11.74 -6.96 -6.24
N LYS A 3 -10.49 -6.77 -6.62
CA LYS A 3 -9.42 -6.62 -5.64
C LYS A 3 -9.60 -5.38 -4.78
N GLU A 4 -10.19 -4.33 -5.34
CA GLU A 4 -10.49 -3.13 -4.57
C GLU A 4 -11.44 -3.43 -3.41
N GLU A 5 -12.44 -4.27 -3.65
CA GLU A 5 -13.37 -4.66 -2.59
C GLU A 5 -12.71 -5.50 -1.52
N ILE A 6 -11.76 -6.34 -1.92
CA ILE A 6 -10.99 -7.14 -0.97
C ILE A 6 -10.21 -6.23 -0.03
N TYR A 7 -9.55 -5.21 -0.57
CA TYR A 7 -8.80 -4.25 0.25
C TYR A 7 -9.73 -3.47 1.18
N LYS A 8 -10.87 -3.01 0.67
CA LYS A 8 -11.84 -2.30 1.50
C LYS A 8 -12.32 -3.18 2.66
N GLN A 9 -12.61 -4.44 2.37
CA GLN A 9 -13.05 -5.36 3.41
C GLN A 9 -11.97 -5.59 4.46
N GLN A 10 -10.72 -5.75 4.03
CA GLN A 10 -9.61 -5.91 4.96
C GLN A 10 -9.50 -4.71 5.90
N LEU A 11 -9.61 -3.51 5.36
CA LEU A 11 -9.51 -2.30 6.17
C LEU A 11 -10.71 -2.14 7.09
N GLN A 12 -11.89 -2.56 6.66
CA GLN A 12 -13.09 -2.58 7.51
C GLN A 12 -12.90 -3.55 8.67
N ASP A 13 -12.38 -4.74 8.38
CA ASP A 13 -12.15 -5.76 9.40
C ASP A 13 -11.12 -5.28 10.44
N LEU A 14 -10.16 -4.46 10.02
CA LEU A 14 -9.14 -3.91 10.90
C LEU A 14 -9.61 -2.63 11.61
N GLY A 15 -10.79 -2.13 11.25
CA GLY A 15 -11.34 -0.94 11.88
C GLY A 15 -10.71 0.38 11.46
N VAL A 16 -10.02 0.41 10.33
CA VAL A 16 -9.32 1.62 9.86
C VAL A 16 -9.80 2.10 8.49
N TYR A 17 -10.85 1.50 7.95
CA TYR A 17 -11.35 1.90 6.64
C TYR A 17 -11.97 3.29 6.69
N ASP A 18 -11.67 4.09 5.66
CA ASP A 18 -12.25 5.40 5.45
C ASP A 18 -12.56 5.54 3.95
N PRO A 19 -13.77 6.00 3.58
CA PRO A 19 -14.08 6.21 2.15
C PRO A 19 -13.08 7.11 1.44
N ALA A 20 -12.39 7.99 2.15
CA ALA A 20 -11.35 8.83 1.57
C ALA A 20 -10.18 8.01 1.01
N PHE A 21 -10.05 6.74 1.41
CA PHE A 21 -9.01 5.85 0.90
C PHE A 21 -9.35 5.24 -0.47
N ASP A 22 -10.62 5.34 -0.90
CA ASP A 22 -11.05 4.69 -2.14
C ASP A 22 -10.21 5.05 -3.36
N PRO A 23 -9.90 6.35 -3.62
CA PRO A 23 -9.04 6.68 -4.77
C PRO A 23 -7.65 6.05 -4.66
N ALA A 24 -7.08 6.00 -3.47
CA ALA A 24 -5.76 5.41 -3.26
C ALA A 24 -5.79 3.90 -3.46
N ILE A 25 -6.86 3.23 -3.02
CA ILE A 25 -7.05 1.80 -3.24
C ILE A 25 -7.15 1.52 -4.74
N HIS A 26 -7.89 2.35 -5.46
CA HIS A 26 -8.02 2.22 -6.91
C HIS A 26 -6.67 2.32 -7.61
N VAL A 27 -5.86 3.31 -7.24
CA VAL A 27 -4.52 3.49 -7.82
C VAL A 27 -3.62 2.31 -7.46
N LEU A 28 -3.70 1.82 -6.22
CA LEU A 28 -2.92 0.66 -5.81
C LEU A 28 -3.22 -0.55 -6.69
N CYS A 29 -4.49 -0.80 -6.98
CA CYS A 29 -4.87 -1.93 -7.84
C CYS A 29 -4.36 -1.77 -9.26
N ILE A 30 -4.37 -0.53 -9.78
CA ILE A 30 -3.80 -0.24 -11.10
C ILE A 30 -2.30 -0.52 -11.09
N GLN A 31 -1.59 -0.04 -10.07
CA GLN A 31 -0.15 -0.25 -9.96
C GLN A 31 0.20 -1.72 -9.87
N GLU A 32 -0.59 -2.51 -9.16
CA GLU A 32 -0.35 -3.95 -9.06
C GLU A 32 -0.53 -4.65 -10.39
N ARG A 33 -1.52 -4.23 -11.19
CA ARG A 33 -1.69 -4.78 -12.54
C ARG A 33 -0.54 -4.39 -13.44
N GLU A 34 -0.05 -3.15 -13.33
CA GLU A 34 1.11 -2.70 -14.10
C GLU A 34 2.35 -3.49 -13.72
N LEU A 35 2.54 -3.74 -12.45
CA LEU A 35 3.68 -4.56 -11.98
C LEU A 35 3.60 -5.96 -12.54
N SER A 36 2.43 -6.60 -12.51
CA SER A 36 2.25 -7.95 -13.06
C SER A 36 2.59 -7.99 -14.53
N ARG A 37 2.15 -6.98 -15.29
CA ARG A 37 2.44 -6.87 -16.71
C ARG A 37 3.92 -6.70 -16.97
N ALA A 38 4.56 -5.83 -16.21
CA ALA A 38 5.99 -5.58 -16.35
C ALA A 38 6.81 -6.82 -16.00
N MET A 39 6.40 -7.55 -14.97
CA MET A 39 7.10 -8.77 -14.58
C MET A 39 6.95 -9.88 -15.63
N LYS A 40 5.78 -9.98 -16.26
CA LYS A 40 5.60 -10.93 -17.37
C LYS A 40 6.51 -10.60 -18.54
N ALA A 41 6.61 -9.32 -18.89
CA ALA A 41 7.51 -8.88 -19.97
C ALA A 41 8.96 -9.18 -19.62
N TRP A 42 9.35 -8.97 -18.38
CA TRP A 42 10.69 -9.26 -17.88
C TRP A 42 11.01 -10.75 -17.99
N LYS A 43 10.08 -11.60 -17.57
CA LYS A 43 10.26 -13.06 -17.65
C LYS A 43 10.35 -13.53 -19.10
N ALA A 44 9.56 -12.93 -20.00
CA ALA A 44 9.61 -13.26 -21.41
C ALA A 44 10.97 -12.91 -22.00
N THR A 45 11.55 -11.77 -21.59
CA THR A 45 12.89 -11.38 -22.03
C THR A 45 13.93 -12.40 -21.56
N ALA A 46 13.85 -12.83 -20.31
CA ALA A 46 14.77 -13.84 -19.78
C ALA A 46 14.60 -15.18 -20.48
N ALA A 47 13.37 -15.57 -20.78
CA ALA A 47 13.09 -16.82 -21.48
C ALA A 47 13.64 -16.82 -22.91
N ASN A 48 13.79 -15.65 -23.51
CA ASN A 48 14.40 -15.52 -24.85
C ASN A 48 15.93 -15.44 -24.80
N GLY A 49 16.54 -15.70 -23.64
CA GLY A 49 17.97 -15.76 -23.50
C GLY A 49 18.66 -14.43 -23.26
N ALA A 50 17.92 -13.34 -23.15
CA ALA A 50 18.50 -12.04 -22.87
C ALA A 50 18.94 -11.98 -21.41
N ALA A 51 20.16 -11.47 -21.17
CA ALA A 51 20.65 -11.29 -19.81
C ALA A 51 19.97 -10.09 -19.17
N PRO A 52 19.40 -10.25 -17.97
CA PRO A 52 18.79 -9.10 -17.28
C PRO A 52 19.87 -8.10 -16.85
N LEU A 53 19.61 -6.82 -17.13
CA LEU A 53 20.52 -5.74 -16.78
C LEU A 53 19.82 -4.79 -15.79
N ILE A 54 20.56 -4.38 -14.77
CA ILE A 54 20.05 -3.44 -13.78
C ILE A 54 19.68 -2.10 -14.43
N THR A 55 20.38 -1.74 -15.51
CA THR A 55 20.12 -0.50 -16.24
C THR A 55 18.98 -0.61 -17.24
N ASP A 56 18.39 -1.79 -17.41
CA ASP A 56 17.27 -1.98 -18.33
C ASP A 56 16.07 -1.12 -17.85
N PRO A 57 15.46 -0.34 -18.75
CA PRO A 57 14.30 0.47 -18.37
C PRO A 57 13.18 -0.33 -17.74
N LEU A 58 12.96 -1.57 -18.20
CA LEU A 58 11.92 -2.43 -17.63
C LEU A 58 12.25 -2.81 -16.18
N TYR A 59 13.51 -3.10 -15.88
CA TYR A 59 13.95 -3.38 -14.53
C TYR A 59 13.72 -2.15 -13.63
N GLN A 60 14.07 -0.95 -14.13
CA GLN A 60 13.87 0.29 -13.39
C GLN A 60 12.39 0.52 -13.11
N GLU A 61 11.54 0.25 -14.08
CA GLU A 61 10.09 0.39 -13.90
C GLU A 61 9.58 -0.57 -12.82
N ILE A 62 9.99 -1.83 -12.85
CA ILE A 62 9.60 -2.82 -11.85
C ILE A 62 10.02 -2.36 -10.46
N SER A 63 11.26 -1.90 -10.30
CA SER A 63 11.77 -1.43 -9.02
C SER A 63 10.97 -0.24 -8.50
N LYS A 64 10.66 0.70 -9.38
CA LYS A 64 9.86 1.87 -9.01
C LYS A 64 8.46 1.47 -8.59
N LEU A 65 7.81 0.59 -9.36
CA LEU A 65 6.46 0.14 -9.04
C LEU A 65 6.41 -0.57 -7.69
N ARG A 66 7.41 -1.42 -7.40
CA ARG A 66 7.47 -2.10 -6.11
C ARG A 66 7.56 -1.11 -4.95
N ARG A 67 8.39 -0.07 -5.09
CA ARG A 67 8.52 0.94 -4.04
C ARG A 67 7.23 1.74 -3.87
N ASP A 68 6.63 2.15 -5.00
CA ASP A 68 5.41 2.94 -4.96
C ASP A 68 4.25 2.14 -4.35
N ILE A 69 4.15 0.86 -4.70
CA ILE A 69 3.12 -0.03 -4.16
C ILE A 69 3.30 -0.19 -2.66
N LEU A 70 4.53 -0.44 -2.21
CA LEU A 70 4.80 -0.61 -0.78
C LEU A 70 4.48 0.66 0.00
N ALA A 71 4.87 1.82 -0.52
CA ALA A 71 4.59 3.10 0.12
C ALA A 71 3.08 3.33 0.23
N ARG A 72 2.33 2.99 -0.80
CA ARG A 72 0.88 3.15 -0.78
C ARG A 72 0.21 2.17 0.17
N GLN A 73 0.70 0.92 0.19
CA GLN A 73 0.20 -0.07 1.15
C GLN A 73 0.43 0.39 2.60
N ASP A 74 1.61 0.95 2.88
CA ASP A 74 1.90 1.51 4.20
C ASP A 74 0.94 2.64 4.55
N ALA A 75 0.71 3.55 3.60
CA ALA A 75 -0.17 4.70 3.83
C ALA A 75 -1.61 4.25 4.07
N LEU A 76 -2.03 3.14 3.48
CA LEU A 76 -3.40 2.63 3.63
C LEU A 76 -3.58 1.70 4.84
N GLY A 77 -2.50 1.39 5.55
CA GLY A 77 -2.60 0.48 6.69
C GLY A 77 -2.65 -0.99 6.31
N LEU A 78 -2.22 -1.33 5.09
CA LEU A 78 -2.22 -2.73 4.63
C LEU A 78 -0.96 -3.48 5.04
N THR A 79 -0.01 -2.80 5.68
CA THR A 79 1.18 -3.42 6.28
C THR A 79 1.11 -3.23 7.79
N PRO A 80 1.79 -4.08 8.58
CA PRO A 80 1.79 -3.90 10.04
C PRO A 80 2.28 -2.51 10.44
N LYS A 81 3.31 -2.01 9.80
CA LYS A 81 3.87 -0.68 10.09
C LYS A 81 2.86 0.43 9.78
N GLY A 82 2.24 0.35 8.61
CA GLY A 82 1.23 1.33 8.22
C GLY A 82 0.00 1.28 9.09
N LEU A 83 -0.43 0.07 9.47
CA LEU A 83 -1.58 -0.10 10.35
C LEU A 83 -1.32 0.51 11.72
N GLN A 84 -0.14 0.28 12.28
CA GLN A 84 0.21 0.87 13.57
C GLN A 84 0.20 2.39 13.50
N ARG A 85 0.71 2.95 12.40
CA ARG A 85 0.72 4.40 12.23
C ARG A 85 -0.69 4.97 12.18
N LEU A 86 -1.60 4.33 11.43
CA LEU A 86 -2.97 4.78 11.34
C LEU A 86 -3.68 4.68 12.69
N ARG A 87 -3.49 3.59 13.41
CA ARG A 87 -4.09 3.41 14.72
C ARG A 87 -3.56 4.41 15.73
N LYS A 88 -2.27 4.68 15.69
CA LYS A 88 -1.66 5.66 16.56
C LYS A 88 -2.22 7.05 16.31
N ASN A 89 -2.39 7.42 15.06
CA ASN A 89 -2.90 8.74 14.70
C ASN A 89 -4.38 8.88 15.06
N ALA A 90 -5.13 7.80 15.06
CA ALA A 90 -6.55 7.83 15.42
C ALA A 90 -6.78 7.73 16.93
N ALA A 91 -5.84 7.18 17.68
CA ALA A 91 -5.99 6.88 19.08
C ALA A 91 -6.40 8.08 19.95
N PRO A 92 -5.89 9.30 19.72
CA PRO A 92 -6.24 10.43 20.57
C PRO A 92 -7.71 10.76 20.63
N THR A 93 -8.48 10.30 19.72
CA THR A 93 -9.90 10.59 19.67
C THR A 93 -10.71 9.75 20.65
N SER A 94 -10.09 8.77 21.21
CA SER A 94 -10.82 7.93 22.13
C SER A 94 -10.53 8.34 23.54
N SER A 95 -10.27 8.54 23.93
CA SER A 95 -10.08 8.59 25.00
C SER A 95 -9.47 8.83 25.64
N ASP A 96 -9.44 9.05 25.34
CA ASP A 96 -9.04 9.31 25.97
C ASP A 96 -8.75 9.87 26.42
N ALA A 97 -8.74 10.14 26.43
CA ALA A 97 -8.41 10.67 26.77
C ALA A 97 -8.14 11.24 27.27
N ALA A 98 -8.13 11.45 27.32
CA ALA A 98 -7.73 11.98 27.71
C ALA A 98 -7.37 12.55 28.13
N PRO A 99 -7.25 12.83 28.34
CA PRO A 99 -6.72 13.48 28.70
C PRO A 99 -6.28 14.07 28.87
N ILE A 100 -6.14 14.25 28.81
CA ILE A 100 -5.72 14.69 28.96
C ILE A 100 -5.42 15.31 29.04
N ALA A 101 -5.40 15.56 29.19
CA ALA A 101 -5.06 15.99 29.24
C ALA A 101 -4.68 16.48 29.27
N GLY A 102 -4.67 16.50 29.36
CA GLY A 102 -4.23 16.66 29.35
C GLY A 102 -3.75 16.86 29.20
N THR A 103 -3.73 16.76 29.24
CA THR A 103 -3.35 16.54 29.10
C THR A 103 -2.87 16.71 28.86
N PRO A 104 -2.71 16.78 29.02
CA PRO A 104 -2.27 16.60 28.72
C PRO A 104 -1.79 16.63 28.55
N ASN A 105 -1.60 16.52 28.35
CA ASN A 105 -1.43 16.16 28.11
C ASN A 105 -1.12 16.11 27.97
N GLN A 106 -1.00 15.88 27.85
CA GLN A 106 -1.02 15.54 27.75
C GLN A 106 -0.77 15.55 27.66
#